data_9dd821ae83169301a1913f881c9aaf3e
#
_entry.id   9dd821ae83169301a1913f881c9aaf3e
#
_cell.length_a   1.000
_cell.length_b   1.000
_cell.length_c   1.000
_cell.angle_alpha   90.00
_cell.angle_beta   90.00
_cell.angle_gamma   90.00
#
_symmetry.space_group_name_H-M   'P 1'
#
loop_
_entity.id
_entity.type
_entity.pdbx_description
1 polymer ?
#
loop_
_entity_poly.entity_id
_entity_poly.type
_entity_poly.pdbx_seq_one_letter_code
_entity_poly.pdbx_strand_id
1 'polypeptide(L)'
;TEPQARALADCAPLVSLEEASQRTPDEALLRARREEILDIDPIYVLFTSGSTGTPKGIVIPHRAILDFTAWMTEFCGYTEDEVFGNQAPFYFDLSGKDVYQTLSLGASCRIFEKKYFTFPMLLLKAMEKTGVTAINWATSAFHLVAASGALTKYAPTHLKKAALGGEALQARYVNLWKAAVPGLQVVNMYGPTETTIDCAAMHLTREYRDDEPIPIGRACRNKQIILLKDDLTEAQPGEPGEICVRGQGMMLGYYQMPEKTAD
;
A
#
# COMPACT_ATOMS: atom_id res chain seq x y z
N THR A 1 -15.29 -3.51 18.61
CA THR A 1 -16.18 -3.04 19.71
C THR A 1 -17.13 -4.15 20.11
N GLU A 2 -17.70 -4.11 21.31
CA GLU A 2 -18.61 -5.15 21.83
C GLU A 2 -19.82 -5.43 20.92
N PRO A 3 -20.48 -4.44 20.28
CA PRO A 3 -21.54 -4.71 19.31
C PRO A 3 -21.06 -5.47 18.07
N GLN A 4 -19.85 -5.20 17.58
CA GLN A 4 -19.27 -5.93 16.43
C GLN A 4 -18.90 -7.36 16.82
N ALA A 5 -18.36 -7.57 18.03
CA ALA A 5 -18.08 -8.89 18.55
C ALA A 5 -19.34 -9.75 18.64
N ARG A 6 -20.44 -9.19 19.16
CA ARG A 6 -21.73 -9.90 19.23
C ARG A 6 -22.25 -10.32 17.86
N ALA A 7 -22.11 -9.46 16.83
CA ALA A 7 -22.53 -9.78 15.47
C ALA A 7 -21.71 -10.91 14.82
N LEU A 8 -20.49 -11.17 15.30
CA LEU A 8 -19.60 -12.22 14.80
C LEU A 8 -19.63 -13.50 15.64
N ALA A 9 -20.24 -13.48 16.82
CA ALA A 9 -20.22 -14.61 17.76
C ALA A 9 -20.84 -15.90 17.18
N ASP A 10 -21.82 -15.76 16.29
CA ASP A 10 -22.47 -16.89 15.62
C ASP A 10 -21.65 -17.44 14.43
N CYS A 11 -20.65 -16.69 13.97
CA CYS A 11 -19.83 -17.06 12.81
C CYS A 11 -18.53 -17.77 13.19
N ALA A 12 -17.92 -17.39 14.32
CA ALA A 12 -16.63 -17.96 14.77
C ALA A 12 -16.43 -17.75 16.28
N PRO A 13 -15.58 -18.59 16.94
CA PRO A 13 -15.15 -18.36 18.30
C PRO A 13 -14.46 -16.98 18.42
N LEU A 14 -14.87 -16.21 19.41
CA LEU A 14 -14.28 -14.91 19.71
C LEU A 14 -13.14 -15.05 20.70
N VAL A 15 -12.02 -14.40 20.42
CA VAL A 15 -10.88 -14.30 21.31
C VAL A 15 -10.63 -12.81 21.60
N SER A 16 -10.63 -12.44 22.89
CA SER A 16 -10.22 -11.08 23.28
C SER A 16 -8.72 -10.90 23.07
N LEU A 17 -8.34 -9.77 22.44
CA LEU A 17 -6.94 -9.41 22.27
C LEU A 17 -6.23 -9.24 23.60
N GLU A 18 -6.92 -8.66 24.59
CA GLU A 18 -6.42 -8.45 25.94
C GLU A 18 -6.11 -9.80 26.63
N GLU A 19 -7.03 -10.77 26.52
CA GLU A 19 -6.82 -12.12 27.05
C GLU A 19 -5.71 -12.87 26.30
N ALA A 20 -5.68 -12.75 24.97
CA ALA A 20 -4.65 -13.40 24.14
C ALA A 20 -3.26 -12.85 24.47
N SER A 21 -3.13 -11.54 24.69
CA SER A 21 -1.85 -10.88 25.00
C SER A 21 -1.26 -11.29 26.36
N GLN A 22 -2.08 -11.84 27.26
CA GLN A 22 -1.65 -12.33 28.57
C GLN A 22 -1.21 -13.80 28.56
N ARG A 23 -1.45 -14.52 27.46
CA ARG A 23 -1.06 -15.93 27.33
C ARG A 23 0.41 -16.03 26.97
N THR A 24 1.10 -16.98 27.61
CA THR A 24 2.46 -17.34 27.18
C THR A 24 2.39 -18.08 25.85
N PRO A 25 3.14 -17.66 24.84
CA PRO A 25 3.20 -18.36 23.56
C PRO A 25 3.70 -19.79 23.72
N ASP A 26 3.09 -20.74 23.03
CA ASP A 26 3.64 -22.08 22.87
C ASP A 26 4.69 -22.08 21.77
N GLU A 27 5.94 -21.89 22.15
CA GLU A 27 7.06 -21.77 21.20
C GLU A 27 7.28 -23.05 20.37
N ALA A 28 6.98 -24.23 20.92
CA ALA A 28 7.10 -25.49 20.19
C ALA A 28 6.05 -25.58 19.08
N LEU A 29 4.80 -25.23 19.39
CA LEU A 29 3.71 -25.16 18.42
C LEU A 29 3.99 -24.11 17.35
N LEU A 30 4.45 -22.92 17.75
CA LEU A 30 4.79 -21.85 16.80
C LEU A 30 5.91 -22.27 15.85
N ARG A 31 6.93 -22.94 16.35
CA ARG A 31 8.02 -23.47 15.53
C ARG A 31 7.49 -24.51 14.53
N ALA A 32 6.73 -25.50 14.99
CA ALA A 32 6.15 -26.52 14.13
C ALA A 32 5.28 -25.89 13.01
N ARG A 33 4.45 -24.90 13.35
CA ARG A 33 3.63 -24.20 12.36
C ARG A 33 4.46 -23.41 11.35
N ARG A 34 5.53 -22.74 11.79
CA ARG A 34 6.44 -22.00 10.87
C ARG A 34 7.15 -22.94 9.90
N GLU A 35 7.52 -24.15 10.33
CA GLU A 35 8.16 -25.17 9.47
C GLU A 35 7.21 -25.74 8.41
N GLU A 36 5.90 -25.68 8.63
CA GLU A 36 4.87 -26.12 7.68
C GLU A 36 4.54 -25.07 6.61
N ILE A 37 4.81 -23.77 6.87
CA ILE A 37 4.43 -22.68 5.97
C ILE A 37 5.33 -22.67 4.73
N LEU A 38 4.68 -22.67 3.56
CA LEU A 38 5.33 -22.50 2.25
C LEU A 38 5.14 -21.06 1.74
N ASP A 39 6.00 -20.63 0.84
CA ASP A 39 5.91 -19.29 0.24
C ASP A 39 4.67 -19.11 -0.66
N ILE A 40 4.05 -20.22 -1.08
CA ILE A 40 2.79 -20.24 -1.83
C ILE A 40 1.55 -20.17 -0.94
N ASP A 41 1.70 -20.34 0.37
CA ASP A 41 0.56 -20.27 1.30
C ASP A 41 0.03 -18.83 1.39
N PRO A 42 -1.27 -18.65 1.68
CA PRO A 42 -1.85 -17.34 1.88
C PRO A 42 -1.25 -16.63 3.09
N ILE A 43 -0.83 -15.38 2.91
CA ILE A 43 -0.43 -14.51 4.02
C ILE A 43 -1.62 -13.67 4.52
N TYR A 44 -2.50 -13.27 3.60
CA TYR A 44 -3.74 -12.57 3.95
C TYR A 44 -4.84 -12.76 2.90
N VAL A 45 -6.07 -12.50 3.34
CA VAL A 45 -7.25 -12.33 2.46
C VAL A 45 -7.84 -10.96 2.77
N LEU A 46 -7.85 -10.06 1.78
CA LEU A 46 -8.46 -8.74 1.92
C LEU A 46 -9.69 -8.64 1.03
N PHE A 47 -10.77 -8.09 1.59
CA PHE A 47 -12.03 -7.92 0.87
C PHE A 47 -12.10 -6.54 0.25
N THR A 48 -12.44 -6.50 -1.05
CA THR A 48 -12.70 -5.27 -1.79
C THR A 48 -14.16 -5.23 -2.23
N SER A 49 -14.69 -4.02 -2.42
CA SER A 49 -16.04 -3.85 -3.00
C SER A 49 -16.03 -4.33 -4.45
N GLY A 50 -16.72 -5.44 -4.72
CA GLY A 50 -16.89 -5.93 -6.08
C GLY A 50 -17.77 -5.00 -6.91
N SER A 51 -17.50 -4.88 -8.22
CA SER A 51 -18.35 -4.15 -9.18
C SER A 51 -19.80 -4.67 -9.21
N THR A 52 -20.02 -5.92 -8.79
CA THR A 52 -21.33 -6.58 -8.68
C THR A 52 -22.00 -6.39 -7.33
N GLY A 53 -21.44 -5.58 -6.43
CA GLY A 53 -21.96 -5.33 -5.07
C GLY A 53 -21.60 -6.40 -4.03
N THR A 54 -21.14 -7.59 -4.44
CA THR A 54 -20.66 -8.63 -3.52
C THR A 54 -19.16 -8.43 -3.26
N PRO A 55 -18.73 -8.30 -1.99
CA PRO A 55 -17.30 -8.18 -1.67
C PRO A 55 -16.51 -9.41 -2.15
N LYS A 56 -15.33 -9.17 -2.71
CA LYS A 56 -14.41 -10.21 -3.17
C LYS A 56 -13.22 -10.31 -2.21
N GLY A 57 -12.96 -11.51 -1.69
CA GLY A 57 -11.77 -11.79 -0.89
C GLY A 57 -10.58 -12.14 -1.78
N ILE A 58 -9.58 -11.28 -1.83
CA ILE A 58 -8.39 -11.45 -2.66
C ILE A 58 -7.35 -12.18 -1.82
N VAL A 59 -6.91 -13.35 -2.28
CA VAL A 59 -5.97 -14.22 -1.55
C VAL A 59 -4.56 -13.97 -2.04
N ILE A 60 -3.69 -13.45 -1.16
CA ILE A 60 -2.31 -13.12 -1.51
C ILE A 60 -1.34 -14.10 -0.85
N PRO A 61 -0.39 -14.72 -1.61
CA PRO A 61 0.61 -15.62 -1.05
C PRO A 61 1.80 -14.89 -0.43
N HIS A 62 2.52 -15.56 0.48
CA HIS A 62 3.73 -15.04 1.10
C HIS A 62 4.76 -14.55 0.07
N ARG A 63 5.02 -15.35 -0.98
CA ARG A 63 6.01 -14.99 -2.01
C ARG A 63 5.74 -13.64 -2.69
N ALA A 64 4.46 -13.28 -2.88
CA ALA A 64 4.10 -12.04 -3.55
C ALA A 64 4.44 -10.82 -2.69
N ILE A 65 4.22 -10.90 -1.38
CA ILE A 65 4.61 -9.86 -0.42
C ILE A 65 6.13 -9.78 -0.27
N LEU A 66 6.83 -10.90 -0.21
CA LEU A 66 8.30 -10.94 -0.10
C LEU A 66 8.94 -10.29 -1.34
N ASP A 67 8.46 -10.65 -2.55
CA ASP A 67 8.95 -10.08 -3.82
C ASP A 67 8.67 -8.57 -3.90
N PHE A 68 7.44 -8.16 -3.58
CA PHE A 68 7.05 -6.74 -3.56
C PHE A 68 7.89 -5.93 -2.57
N THR A 69 8.06 -6.43 -1.34
CA THR A 69 8.80 -5.74 -0.28
C THR A 69 10.27 -5.57 -0.67
N ALA A 70 10.92 -6.63 -1.17
CA ALA A 70 12.31 -6.56 -1.62
C ALA A 70 12.50 -5.58 -2.79
N TRP A 71 11.59 -5.62 -3.78
CA TRP A 71 11.60 -4.67 -4.88
C TRP A 71 11.40 -3.23 -4.42
N MET A 72 10.43 -2.97 -3.56
CA MET A 72 10.11 -1.62 -3.09
C MET A 72 11.24 -1.03 -2.24
N THR A 73 11.90 -1.84 -1.41
CA THR A 73 13.10 -1.45 -0.65
C THR A 73 14.16 -0.90 -1.59
N GLU A 74 14.50 -1.65 -2.64
CA GLU A 74 15.51 -1.25 -3.62
C GLU A 74 15.06 -0.05 -4.45
N PHE A 75 13.83 -0.09 -4.96
CA PHE A 75 13.29 0.95 -5.83
C PHE A 75 13.17 2.31 -5.14
N CYS A 76 12.69 2.34 -3.90
CA CYS A 76 12.57 3.58 -3.12
C CYS A 76 13.84 3.93 -2.32
N GLY A 77 14.85 3.04 -2.32
CA GLY A 77 16.09 3.21 -1.56
C GLY A 77 15.84 3.29 -0.05
N TYR A 78 14.94 2.45 0.49
CA TYR A 78 14.66 2.40 1.92
C TYR A 78 15.78 1.69 2.69
N THR A 79 16.02 2.15 3.92
CA THR A 79 17.01 1.60 4.84
C THR A 79 16.42 1.37 6.23
N GLU A 80 17.17 0.75 7.12
CA GLU A 80 16.80 0.55 8.53
C GLU A 80 16.58 1.85 9.30
N ASP A 81 17.13 2.97 8.82
CA ASP A 81 16.99 4.30 9.45
C ASP A 81 15.63 4.96 9.15
N GLU A 82 14.80 4.36 8.30
CA GLU A 82 13.50 4.96 7.98
C GLU A 82 12.56 4.96 9.19
N VAL A 83 11.80 6.05 9.27
CA VAL A 83 10.62 6.17 10.13
C VAL A 83 9.42 6.34 9.23
N PHE A 84 8.71 5.25 8.98
CA PHE A 84 7.50 5.27 8.15
C PHE A 84 6.34 5.93 8.88
N GLY A 85 5.61 6.80 8.20
CA GLY A 85 4.38 7.43 8.70
C GLY A 85 3.15 6.74 8.12
N ASN A 86 2.59 5.74 8.82
CA ASN A 86 1.44 4.99 8.32
C ASN A 86 0.15 5.82 8.28
N GLN A 87 -0.55 5.74 7.16
CA GLN A 87 -1.85 6.38 6.91
C GLN A 87 -2.96 5.36 6.67
N ALA A 88 -2.68 4.32 5.89
CA ALA A 88 -3.68 3.38 5.47
C ALA A 88 -4.12 2.49 6.63
N PRO A 89 -5.44 2.28 6.83
CA PRO A 89 -5.94 1.29 7.78
C PRO A 89 -5.47 -0.12 7.41
N PHE A 90 -5.22 -0.97 8.41
CA PHE A 90 -4.68 -2.32 8.20
C PHE A 90 -5.60 -3.28 7.43
N TYR A 91 -6.84 -2.92 7.20
CA TYR A 91 -7.75 -3.67 6.33
C TYR A 91 -7.65 -3.27 4.83
N PHE A 92 -6.76 -2.34 4.48
CA PHE A 92 -6.36 -2.05 3.10
C PHE A 92 -4.93 -2.55 2.85
N ASP A 93 -4.71 -3.14 1.68
CA ASP A 93 -3.40 -3.67 1.26
C ASP A 93 -2.30 -2.61 1.21
N LEU A 94 -2.67 -1.35 0.95
CA LEU A 94 -1.75 -0.21 0.96
C LEU A 94 -0.95 -0.11 2.27
N SER A 95 -1.55 -0.51 3.41
CA SER A 95 -0.86 -0.56 4.71
C SER A 95 0.30 -1.56 4.73
N GLY A 96 0.25 -2.57 3.87
CA GLY A 96 1.32 -3.55 3.72
C GLY A 96 2.66 -2.92 3.34
N LYS A 97 2.65 -1.78 2.63
CA LYS A 97 3.88 -1.02 2.34
C LYS A 97 4.63 -0.65 3.63
N ASP A 98 3.92 -0.11 4.61
CA ASP A 98 4.56 0.31 5.87
C ASP A 98 4.89 -0.88 6.75
N VAL A 99 3.96 -1.84 6.89
CA VAL A 99 4.13 -3.01 7.77
C VAL A 99 5.31 -3.87 7.33
N TYR A 100 5.31 -4.31 6.06
CA TYR A 100 6.33 -5.24 5.60
C TYR A 100 7.69 -4.58 5.37
N GLN A 101 7.74 -3.29 4.99
CA GLN A 101 9.00 -2.54 4.95
C GLN A 101 9.60 -2.40 6.36
N THR A 102 8.78 -2.05 7.34
CA THR A 102 9.24 -1.92 8.73
C THR A 102 9.83 -3.24 9.25
N LEU A 103 9.12 -4.36 9.02
CA LEU A 103 9.56 -5.68 9.48
C LEU A 103 10.82 -6.16 8.75
N SER A 104 10.90 -5.99 7.44
CA SER A 104 12.03 -6.48 6.64
C SER A 104 13.32 -5.71 6.88
N LEU A 105 13.22 -4.41 7.17
CA LEU A 105 14.37 -3.53 7.39
C LEU A 105 14.77 -3.39 8.86
N GLY A 106 13.91 -3.80 9.81
CA GLY A 106 14.08 -3.44 11.21
C GLY A 106 13.89 -1.95 11.47
N ALA A 107 13.18 -1.26 10.56
CA ALA A 107 12.91 0.16 10.63
C ALA A 107 11.83 0.51 11.68
N SER A 108 11.44 1.79 11.75
CA SER A 108 10.36 2.23 12.63
C SER A 108 9.10 2.58 11.86
N CYS A 109 7.92 2.38 12.47
CA CYS A 109 6.65 2.83 11.93
C CYS A 109 5.87 3.66 12.95
N ARG A 110 5.31 4.79 12.51
CA ARG A 110 4.42 5.65 13.31
C ARG A 110 3.01 5.55 12.75
N ILE A 111 2.11 5.00 13.53
CA ILE A 111 0.69 4.84 13.15
C ILE A 111 -0.03 6.12 13.55
N PHE A 112 -0.62 6.80 12.54
CA PHE A 112 -1.40 8.01 12.77
C PHE A 112 -2.89 7.70 12.81
N GLU A 113 -3.56 8.12 13.88
CA GLU A 113 -5.00 8.01 14.00
C GLU A 113 -5.71 8.86 12.92
N LYS A 114 -6.89 8.42 12.49
CA LYS A 114 -7.71 9.12 11.48
C LYS A 114 -7.90 10.62 11.77
N LYS A 115 -7.98 11.01 13.05
CA LYS A 115 -8.12 12.42 13.45
C LYS A 115 -7.02 13.33 12.93
N TYR A 116 -5.78 12.81 12.76
CA TYR A 116 -4.66 13.62 12.24
C TYR A 116 -4.89 14.04 10.79
N PHE A 117 -5.55 13.21 9.99
CA PHE A 117 -5.88 13.53 8.60
C PHE A 117 -7.04 14.52 8.48
N THR A 118 -7.88 14.62 9.51
CA THR A 118 -8.90 15.67 9.61
C THR A 118 -8.27 17.05 9.91
N PHE A 119 -7.12 17.06 10.60
CA PHE A 119 -6.40 18.27 10.99
C PHE A 119 -4.96 18.26 10.46
N PRO A 120 -4.72 18.57 9.16
CA PRO A 120 -3.41 18.43 8.53
C PRO A 120 -2.26 19.13 9.25
N MET A 121 -2.51 20.28 9.89
CA MET A 121 -1.49 20.98 10.69
C MET A 121 -1.01 20.13 11.89
N LEU A 122 -1.92 19.40 12.54
CA LEU A 122 -1.55 18.49 13.63
C LEU A 122 -0.77 17.29 13.10
N LEU A 123 -1.14 16.78 11.93
CA LEU A 123 -0.42 15.69 11.26
C LEU A 123 1.03 16.10 10.96
N LEU A 124 1.25 17.23 10.30
CA LEU A 124 2.60 17.71 9.96
C LEU A 124 3.48 17.90 11.21
N LYS A 125 2.91 18.47 12.28
CA LYS A 125 3.62 18.62 13.57
C LYS A 125 3.93 17.27 14.22
N ALA A 126 3.01 16.29 14.12
CA ALA A 126 3.23 14.95 14.64
C ALA A 126 4.31 14.20 13.84
N MET A 127 4.32 14.33 12.51
CA MET A 127 5.36 13.79 11.63
C MET A 127 6.75 14.34 12.02
N GLU A 128 6.86 15.65 12.20
CA GLU A 128 8.10 16.29 12.66
C GLU A 128 8.54 15.77 14.01
N LYS A 129 7.64 15.80 15.01
CA LYS A 129 7.94 15.35 16.38
C LYS A 129 8.40 13.89 16.45
N THR A 130 7.91 13.05 15.55
CA THR A 130 8.22 11.61 15.52
C THR A 130 9.31 11.26 14.51
N GLY A 131 9.88 12.26 13.81
CA GLY A 131 10.98 12.08 12.87
C GLY A 131 10.62 11.28 11.63
N VAL A 132 9.38 11.40 11.10
CA VAL A 132 8.95 10.65 9.91
C VAL A 132 9.81 11.02 8.71
N THR A 133 10.48 10.03 8.12
CA THR A 133 11.35 10.18 6.95
C THR A 133 10.70 9.74 5.65
N ALA A 134 9.75 8.80 5.73
CA ALA A 134 9.07 8.22 4.57
C ALA A 134 7.56 8.05 4.81
N ILE A 135 6.79 8.25 3.76
CA ILE A 135 5.34 8.02 3.75
C ILE A 135 4.95 7.15 2.55
N ASN A 136 4.05 6.18 2.79
CA ASN A 136 3.46 5.28 1.80
C ASN A 136 1.94 5.47 1.83
N TRP A 137 1.46 6.56 1.25
CA TRP A 137 0.09 7.00 1.45
C TRP A 137 -0.83 6.75 0.24
N ALA A 138 -2.13 6.69 0.54
CA ALA A 138 -3.11 6.92 -0.50
C ALA A 138 -2.93 8.33 -1.10
N THR A 139 -3.02 8.43 -2.42
CA THR A 139 -2.88 9.70 -3.15
C THR A 139 -3.84 10.77 -2.63
N SER A 140 -5.08 10.39 -2.28
CA SER A 140 -6.07 11.30 -1.70
C SER A 140 -5.63 11.92 -0.36
N ALA A 141 -4.96 11.17 0.51
CA ALA A 141 -4.45 11.71 1.76
C ALA A 141 -3.32 12.74 1.53
N PHE A 142 -2.43 12.46 0.58
CA PHE A 142 -1.38 13.39 0.18
C PHE A 142 -1.95 14.67 -0.44
N HIS A 143 -2.95 14.56 -1.31
CA HIS A 143 -3.67 15.69 -1.90
C HIS A 143 -4.39 16.54 -0.83
N LEU A 144 -5.08 15.89 0.12
CA LEU A 144 -5.81 16.57 1.19
C LEU A 144 -4.89 17.47 2.02
N VAL A 145 -3.72 16.98 2.41
CA VAL A 145 -2.75 17.77 3.17
C VAL A 145 -2.29 18.97 2.35
N ALA A 146 -1.94 18.79 1.07
CA ALA A 146 -1.52 19.87 0.20
C ALA A 146 -2.65 20.91 -0.03
N ALA A 147 -3.87 20.44 -0.33
CA ALA A 147 -5.03 21.30 -0.58
C ALA A 147 -5.46 22.11 0.64
N SER A 148 -5.17 21.64 1.86
CA SER A 148 -5.52 22.33 3.11
C SER A 148 -4.76 23.64 3.33
N GLY A 149 -3.68 23.89 2.58
CA GLY A 149 -2.78 25.01 2.79
C GLY A 149 -1.88 24.88 4.03
N ALA A 150 -1.89 23.75 4.73
CA ALA A 150 -1.07 23.54 5.93
C ALA A 150 0.43 23.60 5.61
N LEU A 151 0.83 23.14 4.41
CA LEU A 151 2.23 23.14 3.96
C LEU A 151 2.83 24.54 3.81
N THR A 152 2.03 25.58 3.59
CA THR A 152 2.52 26.96 3.54
C THR A 152 2.89 27.51 4.92
N LYS A 153 2.39 26.87 5.99
CA LYS A 153 2.60 27.30 7.37
C LYS A 153 3.59 26.40 8.12
N TYR A 154 3.69 25.14 7.71
CA TYR A 154 4.53 24.14 8.36
C TYR A 154 4.91 23.02 7.40
N ALA A 155 6.19 22.67 7.36
CA ALA A 155 6.71 21.56 6.59
C ALA A 155 7.49 20.60 7.49
N PRO A 156 7.32 19.27 7.36
CA PRO A 156 8.10 18.30 8.12
C PRO A 156 9.53 18.21 7.55
N THR A 157 10.53 18.57 8.36
CA THR A 157 11.93 18.69 7.92
C THR A 157 12.63 17.35 7.75
N HIS A 158 12.12 16.30 8.40
CA HIS A 158 12.68 14.94 8.31
C HIS A 158 12.19 14.17 7.08
N LEU A 159 11.05 14.56 6.48
CA LEU A 159 10.45 13.85 5.36
C LEU A 159 11.34 13.94 4.11
N LYS A 160 11.70 12.78 3.56
CA LYS A 160 12.56 12.66 2.38
C LYS A 160 11.90 11.90 1.23
N LYS A 161 10.97 10.99 1.53
CA LYS A 161 10.41 10.05 0.55
C LYS A 161 8.89 9.95 0.67
N ALA A 162 8.20 9.94 -0.46
CA ALA A 162 6.75 9.77 -0.56
C ALA A 162 6.41 8.81 -1.70
N ALA A 163 5.92 7.62 -1.40
CA ALA A 163 5.41 6.66 -2.37
C ALA A 163 3.87 6.65 -2.31
N LEU A 164 3.22 6.97 -3.41
CA LEU A 164 1.80 7.31 -3.48
C LEU A 164 1.08 6.40 -4.46
N GLY A 165 -0.09 5.90 -4.10
CA GLY A 165 -0.88 5.02 -4.96
C GLY A 165 -2.37 5.03 -4.62
N GLY A 166 -3.14 4.25 -5.38
CA GLY A 166 -4.58 4.06 -5.20
C GLY A 166 -5.46 4.98 -6.06
N GLU A 167 -4.97 6.14 -6.46
CA GLU A 167 -5.70 7.10 -7.30
C GLU A 167 -4.73 7.86 -8.21
N ALA A 168 -5.25 8.55 -9.23
CA ALA A 168 -4.43 9.38 -10.11
C ALA A 168 -3.74 10.51 -9.34
N LEU A 169 -2.41 10.54 -9.41
CA LEU A 169 -1.58 11.56 -8.77
C LEU A 169 -1.64 12.86 -9.59
N GLN A 170 -1.98 13.97 -8.94
CA GLN A 170 -2.07 15.28 -9.59
C GLN A 170 -0.81 16.11 -9.34
N ALA A 171 -0.21 16.60 -10.42
CA ALA A 171 1.05 17.32 -10.40
C ALA A 171 1.02 18.57 -9.49
N ARG A 172 -0.08 19.32 -9.49
CA ARG A 172 -0.25 20.52 -8.64
C ARG A 172 0.00 20.25 -7.15
N TYR A 173 -0.42 19.10 -6.64
CA TYR A 173 -0.21 18.73 -5.22
C TYR A 173 1.21 18.24 -4.96
N VAL A 174 1.81 17.56 -5.93
CA VAL A 174 3.24 17.20 -5.87
C VAL A 174 4.09 18.46 -5.81
N ASN A 175 3.78 19.47 -6.63
CA ASN A 175 4.49 20.75 -6.67
C ASN A 175 4.39 21.49 -5.33
N LEU A 176 3.20 21.51 -4.69
CA LEU A 176 3.03 22.11 -3.35
C LEU A 176 3.89 21.40 -2.28
N TRP A 177 3.93 20.07 -2.30
CA TRP A 177 4.76 19.30 -1.38
C TRP A 177 6.26 19.52 -1.63
N LYS A 178 6.72 19.48 -2.89
CA LYS A 178 8.13 19.73 -3.24
C LYS A 178 8.58 21.15 -2.92
N ALA A 179 7.70 22.13 -3.04
CA ALA A 179 7.97 23.50 -2.64
C ALA A 179 8.14 23.63 -1.10
N ALA A 180 7.33 22.91 -0.32
CA ALA A 180 7.38 22.92 1.13
C ALA A 180 8.53 22.06 1.70
N VAL A 181 8.85 20.95 1.02
CA VAL A 181 9.88 19.97 1.42
C VAL A 181 10.89 19.83 0.29
N PRO A 182 11.90 20.71 0.22
CA PRO A 182 12.93 20.64 -0.83
C PRO A 182 13.68 19.31 -0.80
N GLY A 183 13.85 18.71 -1.97
CA GLY A 183 14.50 17.41 -2.11
C GLY A 183 13.59 16.20 -1.88
N LEU A 184 12.29 16.40 -1.63
CA LEU A 184 11.34 15.30 -1.50
C LEU A 184 11.33 14.42 -2.76
N GLN A 185 11.69 13.15 -2.57
CA GLN A 185 11.58 12.13 -3.60
C GLN A 185 10.14 11.62 -3.65
N VAL A 186 9.50 11.76 -4.79
CA VAL A 186 8.12 11.30 -4.97
C VAL A 186 8.09 10.16 -5.97
N VAL A 187 7.40 9.08 -5.59
CA VAL A 187 7.13 7.90 -6.42
C VAL A 187 5.64 7.82 -6.68
N ASN A 188 5.23 7.77 -7.94
CA ASN A 188 3.86 7.41 -8.31
C ASN A 188 3.78 5.90 -8.47
N MET A 189 2.81 5.26 -7.83
CA MET A 189 2.59 3.81 -7.85
C MET A 189 1.17 3.49 -8.30
N TYR A 190 1.01 2.37 -8.97
CA TYR A 190 -0.28 1.87 -9.46
C TYR A 190 -0.35 0.37 -9.32
N GLY A 191 -1.49 -0.13 -8.87
CA GLY A 191 -1.83 -1.54 -8.85
C GLY A 191 -3.20 -1.79 -8.21
N PRO A 192 -3.93 -2.80 -8.69
CA PRO A 192 -5.06 -3.35 -7.96
C PRO A 192 -4.57 -4.34 -6.89
N THR A 193 -5.39 -4.61 -5.89
CA THR A 193 -5.08 -5.55 -4.79
C THR A 193 -4.73 -6.95 -5.32
N GLU A 194 -5.32 -7.36 -6.45
CA GLU A 194 -5.06 -8.63 -7.14
C GLU A 194 -3.60 -8.80 -7.61
N THR A 195 -2.85 -7.71 -7.72
CA THR A 195 -1.44 -7.72 -8.12
C THR A 195 -0.47 -7.46 -6.98
N THR A 196 -0.92 -7.61 -5.74
CA THR A 196 -0.16 -7.35 -4.52
C THR A 196 0.31 -5.92 -4.44
N ILE A 197 -0.60 -5.06 -4.00
CA ILE A 197 -0.46 -3.62 -3.72
C ILE A 197 -0.21 -2.81 -5.00
N ASP A 198 0.98 -2.91 -5.63
CA ASP A 198 1.28 -2.15 -6.86
C ASP A 198 1.97 -3.05 -7.89
N CYS A 199 1.68 -2.78 -9.17
CA CYS A 199 2.30 -3.47 -10.31
C CYS A 199 3.12 -2.56 -11.21
N ALA A 200 2.94 -1.24 -11.10
CA ALA A 200 3.73 -0.24 -11.83
C ALA A 200 4.17 0.89 -10.91
N ALA A 201 5.31 1.49 -11.22
CA ALA A 201 5.82 2.64 -10.48
C ALA A 201 6.75 3.52 -11.33
N MET A 202 6.90 4.79 -10.91
CA MET A 202 7.92 5.69 -11.43
C MET A 202 8.35 6.73 -10.41
N HIS A 203 9.62 7.09 -10.42
CA HIS A 203 10.12 8.27 -9.75
C HIS A 203 9.77 9.54 -10.51
N LEU A 204 9.32 10.58 -9.83
CA LEU A 204 9.07 11.88 -10.41
C LEU A 204 10.38 12.70 -10.41
N THR A 205 11.23 12.43 -11.38
CA THR A 205 12.60 12.99 -11.49
C THR A 205 12.65 14.35 -12.18
N ARG A 206 11.54 14.80 -12.79
CA ARG A 206 11.41 16.12 -13.42
C ARG A 206 10.27 16.91 -12.78
N GLU A 207 10.19 18.15 -13.15
CA GLU A 207 9.01 18.99 -12.85
C GLU A 207 7.86 18.69 -13.82
N TYR A 208 6.64 18.78 -13.31
CA TYR A 208 5.41 18.64 -14.06
C TYR A 208 4.61 19.93 -13.92
N ARG A 209 3.95 20.36 -15.01
CA ARG A 209 2.99 21.46 -14.90
C ARG A 209 1.79 21.01 -14.06
N ASP A 210 1.11 21.94 -13.41
CA ASP A 210 0.01 21.64 -12.48
C ASP A 210 -1.13 20.83 -13.13
N ASP A 211 -1.35 21.01 -14.42
CA ASP A 211 -2.38 20.34 -15.24
C ASP A 211 -1.86 19.10 -15.99
N GLU A 212 -0.58 18.82 -15.89
CA GLU A 212 0.05 17.73 -16.63
C GLU A 212 -0.28 16.38 -16.00
N PRO A 213 -0.74 15.39 -16.79
CA PRO A 213 -0.98 14.04 -16.29
C PRO A 213 0.34 13.35 -15.91
N ILE A 214 0.34 12.71 -14.76
CA ILE A 214 1.48 11.90 -14.30
C ILE A 214 1.25 10.44 -14.71
N PRO A 215 2.15 9.84 -15.51
CA PRO A 215 2.04 8.44 -15.90
C PRO A 215 2.14 7.50 -14.67
N ILE A 216 1.58 6.28 -14.82
CA ILE A 216 1.70 5.24 -13.77
C ILE A 216 3.09 4.60 -13.73
N GLY A 217 3.91 4.82 -14.74
CA GLY A 217 5.28 4.32 -14.78
C GLY A 217 5.45 3.02 -15.55
N ARG A 218 6.34 2.17 -15.06
CA ARG A 218 6.69 0.88 -15.68
C ARG A 218 6.42 -0.26 -14.71
N ALA A 219 6.30 -1.47 -15.24
CA ALA A 219 6.12 -2.67 -14.44
C ALA A 219 7.17 -2.80 -13.34
N CYS A 220 6.73 -3.17 -12.14
CA CYS A 220 7.60 -3.57 -11.04
C CYS A 220 8.41 -4.82 -11.42
N ARG A 221 9.54 -5.06 -10.74
CA ARG A 221 10.35 -6.28 -10.95
C ARG A 221 9.47 -7.53 -10.81
N ASN A 222 9.77 -8.55 -11.61
CA ASN A 222 9.05 -9.83 -11.67
C ASN A 222 7.57 -9.72 -12.07
N LYS A 223 7.13 -8.56 -12.59
CA LYS A 223 5.82 -8.33 -13.18
C LYS A 223 5.97 -7.87 -14.62
N GLN A 224 5.03 -8.25 -15.44
CA GLN A 224 4.92 -7.77 -16.82
C GLN A 224 3.54 -7.15 -17.00
N ILE A 225 3.53 -5.97 -17.62
CA ILE A 225 2.30 -5.28 -18.01
C ILE A 225 2.22 -5.32 -19.53
N ILE A 226 1.07 -5.74 -20.03
CA ILE A 226 0.71 -5.67 -21.45
C ILE A 226 -0.62 -4.91 -21.56
N LEU A 227 -0.83 -4.25 -22.68
CA LEU A 227 -2.09 -3.61 -23.01
C LEU A 227 -2.80 -4.46 -24.08
N LEU A 228 -3.99 -4.96 -23.76
CA LEU A 228 -4.78 -5.74 -24.69
C LEU A 228 -5.97 -4.93 -25.21
N LYS A 229 -6.20 -5.01 -26.52
CA LYS A 229 -7.40 -4.48 -27.15
C LYS A 229 -8.58 -5.44 -26.95
N ASP A 230 -9.79 -5.03 -27.32
CA ASP A 230 -11.01 -5.83 -27.18
C ASP A 230 -10.94 -7.18 -27.93
N ASP A 231 -10.12 -7.26 -28.98
CA ASP A 231 -9.86 -8.48 -29.74
C ASP A 231 -8.74 -9.36 -29.16
N LEU A 232 -8.26 -9.04 -27.95
CA LEU A 232 -7.16 -9.68 -27.23
C LEU A 232 -5.80 -9.58 -27.93
N THR A 233 -5.66 -8.74 -28.95
CA THR A 233 -4.35 -8.42 -29.54
C THR A 233 -3.64 -7.35 -28.72
N GLU A 234 -2.31 -7.37 -28.70
CA GLU A 234 -1.52 -6.37 -27.99
C GLU A 234 -1.63 -5.00 -28.66
N ALA A 235 -1.94 -3.97 -27.86
CA ALA A 235 -2.02 -2.60 -28.33
C ALA A 235 -0.63 -2.07 -28.68
N GLN A 236 -0.53 -1.35 -29.81
CA GLN A 236 0.70 -0.70 -30.23
C GLN A 236 0.92 0.62 -29.44
N PRO A 237 2.16 1.14 -29.38
CA PRO A 237 2.44 2.42 -28.75
C PRO A 237 1.52 3.53 -29.26
N GLY A 238 0.79 4.17 -28.34
CA GLY A 238 -0.20 5.21 -28.63
C GLY A 238 -1.63 4.72 -28.81
N GLU A 239 -1.88 3.40 -28.83
CA GLU A 239 -3.22 2.83 -28.82
C GLU A 239 -3.69 2.58 -27.37
N PRO A 240 -4.99 2.75 -27.08
CA PRO A 240 -5.58 2.37 -25.81
C PRO A 240 -5.72 0.85 -25.71
N GLY A 241 -5.69 0.33 -24.47
CA GLY A 241 -5.92 -1.09 -24.20
C GLY A 241 -6.17 -1.33 -22.72
N GLU A 242 -6.72 -2.48 -22.38
CA GLU A 242 -6.85 -2.93 -21.01
C GLU A 242 -5.49 -3.29 -20.42
N ILE A 243 -5.24 -2.85 -19.17
CA ILE A 243 -3.99 -3.16 -18.46
C ILE A 243 -4.07 -4.59 -17.95
N CYS A 244 -3.32 -5.49 -18.56
CA CYS A 244 -3.18 -6.86 -18.14
C CYS A 244 -1.82 -7.07 -17.45
N VAL A 245 -1.84 -7.74 -16.29
CA VAL A 245 -0.65 -7.95 -15.47
C VAL A 245 -0.41 -9.44 -15.27
N ARG A 246 0.85 -9.87 -15.38
CA ARG A 246 1.27 -11.22 -15.01
C ARG A 246 2.60 -11.20 -14.26
N GLY A 247 2.87 -12.24 -13.48
CA GLY A 247 4.14 -12.37 -12.75
C GLY A 247 3.98 -12.91 -11.34
N GLN A 248 5.02 -12.76 -10.52
CA GLN A 248 5.07 -13.34 -9.16
C GLN A 248 4.16 -12.63 -8.14
N GLY A 249 3.79 -11.40 -8.40
CA GLY A 249 2.94 -10.61 -7.51
C GLY A 249 1.44 -10.86 -7.67
N MET A 250 1.01 -11.89 -8.42
CA MET A 250 -0.39 -12.17 -8.62
C MET A 250 -1.01 -12.87 -7.41
N MET A 251 -2.31 -12.59 -7.17
CA MET A 251 -3.13 -13.31 -6.21
C MET A 251 -3.20 -14.81 -6.54
N LEU A 252 -3.56 -15.63 -5.56
CA LEU A 252 -3.90 -17.04 -5.78
C LEU A 252 -5.30 -17.22 -6.38
N GLY A 253 -6.16 -16.22 -6.22
CA GLY A 253 -7.53 -16.21 -6.67
C GLY A 253 -8.45 -15.48 -5.69
N TYR A 254 -9.73 -15.49 -6.00
CA TYR A 254 -10.78 -14.97 -5.12
C TYR A 254 -11.25 -16.05 -4.13
N TYR A 255 -11.26 -15.71 -2.86
CA TYR A 255 -11.64 -16.62 -1.78
C TYR A 255 -13.05 -17.20 -2.00
N GLN A 256 -13.14 -18.52 -2.08
CA GLN A 256 -14.38 -19.28 -2.33
C GLN A 256 -15.15 -18.85 -3.60
N MET A 257 -14.46 -18.30 -4.61
CA MET A 257 -15.05 -17.88 -5.88
C MET A 257 -14.21 -18.44 -7.07
N PRO A 258 -14.20 -19.77 -7.28
CA PRO A 258 -13.36 -20.39 -8.33
C PRO A 258 -13.76 -19.97 -9.76
N GLU A 259 -15.04 -19.81 -10.04
CA GLU A 259 -15.52 -19.35 -11.36
C GLU A 259 -15.00 -17.95 -11.67
N LYS A 260 -15.11 -17.03 -10.71
CA LYS A 260 -14.60 -15.66 -10.88
C LYS A 260 -13.07 -15.59 -10.94
N THR A 261 -12.38 -16.58 -10.41
CA THR A 261 -10.92 -16.67 -10.48
C THR A 261 -10.47 -17.12 -11.88
N ALA A 262 -11.31 -17.88 -12.56
CA ALA A 262 -11.04 -18.40 -13.91
C ALA A 262 -11.37 -17.39 -15.02
N ASP A 263 -12.27 -16.42 -14.76
CA ASP A 263 -12.56 -15.29 -15.65
C ASP A 263 -11.35 -14.34 -15.79
#